data_13d47d10b03e8c2c3c8469e145c40acc
#
_entry.id   13d47d10b03e8c2c3c8469e145c40acc
#
_cell.length_a   1.000
_cell.length_b   1.000
_cell.length_c   1.000
_cell.angle_alpha   90.00
_cell.angle_beta   90.00
_cell.angle_gamma   90.00
#
_symmetry.space_group_name_H-M   'P 1'
#
loop_
_entity.id
_entity.type
_entity.pdbx_description
1 polymer ?
#
loop_
_entity_poly.entity_id
_entity_poly.type
_entity_poly.pdbx_seq_one_letter_code
_entity_poly.pdbx_strand_id
1 'polypeptide(L)'
;GDIRLQNTQAKAGDTLSLDSARDIILEAGGNRQRADGKNSHLGVSGGVGVSVGAQTGIYAYVEVGGGKGENHLDAQSHGQTRLQAKHLVINSQRDTTLSGARAEAERIDAQVGGRLHVESLQDQLEQSSKQSQGGVRVQVSFGTAWEVSGNYSAAQTSGSSRSVAEQSGLFAGQGGYHIRADQVHLKGGAIASAAPAEHNELTANHLTFENLHNHSDYSAQSAAISGSYGYNPNNEPGYSNGPQYNPGLPQSDSGSSESTTYAVLSEGDIRIGGERTSAQALGIRTQLDGANESVAALPDLQRLLQRQRTVSQASADIIGAAQTYSSNRAKEAERQKQQAEHDFRQAEASGDTVAQAEASARIKQAEQTKQEWGVGGSKSRALQAASTLIVGTLGGQTDMQVAANTLAPYAAAAIGKNFGHGANKNETAQVLGHFLLGAALAYVNGADPLSGGSAAIASEKTAEYLAAQYNDGVSYNNEAGEFEPNRLPENVKQEI
;
A
#
# COMPACT_ATOMS: atom_id res chain seq x y z
N GLY A 1 44.19 28.55 21.38
CA GLY A 1 43.51 27.24 21.42
C GLY A 1 42.59 27.08 20.25
N ASP A 2 41.88 25.94 20.19
CA ASP A 2 40.86 25.71 19.19
C ASP A 2 39.54 26.32 19.61
N ILE A 3 38.68 26.65 18.64
CA ILE A 3 37.27 26.96 18.84
C ILE A 3 36.47 25.81 18.32
N ARG A 4 35.65 25.20 19.14
CA ARG A 4 34.73 24.11 18.74
C ARG A 4 33.31 24.45 19.15
N LEU A 5 32.40 24.47 18.16
CA LEU A 5 30.97 24.68 18.34
C LEU A 5 30.24 23.48 17.77
N GLN A 6 29.52 22.77 18.62
CA GLN A 6 28.77 21.58 18.24
C GLN A 6 27.29 21.76 18.58
N ASN A 7 26.41 21.52 17.62
CA ASN A 7 24.95 21.67 17.77
C ASN A 7 24.58 23.02 18.45
N THR A 8 25.26 24.09 17.99
CA THR A 8 25.21 25.39 18.63
C THR A 8 24.47 26.37 17.71
N GLN A 9 23.67 27.23 18.30
CA GLN A 9 23.07 28.38 17.60
C GLN A 9 23.64 29.64 18.20
N ALA A 10 24.43 30.38 17.39
CA ALA A 10 25.00 31.67 17.77
C ALA A 10 24.45 32.76 16.84
N LYS A 11 23.89 33.81 17.45
CA LYS A 11 23.33 34.96 16.73
C LYS A 11 23.86 36.25 17.27
N ALA A 12 24.41 37.07 16.39
CA ALA A 12 24.84 38.44 16.73
C ALA A 12 24.00 39.45 15.93
N GLY A 13 23.66 40.56 16.58
CA GLY A 13 22.92 41.66 15.93
C GLY A 13 23.74 42.44 14.91
N ASP A 14 25.07 42.41 15.02
CA ASP A 14 25.98 43.09 14.13
C ASP A 14 27.13 42.16 13.72
N THR A 15 28.24 42.10 14.44
CA THR A 15 29.40 41.29 14.11
C THR A 15 29.51 40.05 14.99
N LEU A 16 29.77 38.90 14.37
CA LEU A 16 30.18 37.66 15.04
C LEU A 16 31.60 37.33 14.58
N SER A 17 32.55 37.33 15.51
CA SER A 17 33.95 37.03 15.23
C SER A 17 34.38 35.74 15.91
N LEU A 18 34.94 34.82 15.15
CA LEU A 18 35.62 33.60 15.61
C LEU A 18 37.12 33.78 15.30
N ASP A 19 37.94 33.90 16.33
CA ASP A 19 39.40 34.09 16.20
C ASP A 19 40.15 32.99 16.97
N SER A 20 40.88 32.16 16.25
CA SER A 20 41.58 31.00 16.81
C SER A 20 43.03 30.98 16.40
N ALA A 21 43.94 30.82 17.39
CA ALA A 21 45.36 30.54 17.14
C ALA A 21 45.62 29.14 16.54
N ARG A 22 44.61 28.30 16.40
CA ARG A 22 44.70 26.97 15.81
C ARG A 22 43.47 26.70 14.92
N ASP A 23 42.62 25.76 15.31
CA ASP A 23 41.53 25.31 14.46
C ASP A 23 40.18 25.91 14.89
N ILE A 24 39.29 26.10 13.90
CA ILE A 24 37.86 26.38 14.13
C ILE A 24 37.05 25.20 13.62
N ILE A 25 36.25 24.60 14.49
CA ILE A 25 35.47 23.41 14.20
C ILE A 25 33.99 23.71 14.51
N LEU A 26 33.21 23.79 13.46
CA LEU A 26 31.76 23.97 13.52
C LEU A 26 31.13 22.63 13.07
N GLU A 27 30.47 21.92 13.97
CA GLU A 27 29.99 20.59 13.67
C GLU A 27 28.56 20.35 14.16
N ALA A 28 27.87 19.48 13.49
CA ALA A 28 26.54 19.03 13.92
C ALA A 28 26.61 18.17 15.19
N GLY A 29 25.53 18.18 15.94
CA GLY A 29 25.26 17.14 16.95
C GLY A 29 24.59 15.93 16.29
N GLY A 30 25.08 14.75 16.59
CA GLY A 30 24.47 13.52 16.10
C GLY A 30 23.37 13.02 17.06
N ASN A 31 22.21 12.70 16.53
CA ASN A 31 21.17 11.94 17.21
C ASN A 31 21.06 10.55 16.56
N ARG A 32 21.05 9.52 17.37
CA ARG A 32 20.81 8.15 16.89
C ARG A 32 19.68 7.50 17.67
N GLN A 33 18.71 6.99 16.95
CA GLN A 33 17.62 6.20 17.49
C GLN A 33 17.70 4.79 16.93
N ARG A 34 17.79 3.81 17.81
CA ARG A 34 17.73 2.40 17.43
C ARG A 34 16.62 1.72 18.22
N ALA A 35 15.78 0.97 17.52
CA ALA A 35 14.73 0.19 18.13
C ALA A 35 14.64 -1.17 17.45
N ASP A 36 14.81 -2.22 18.23
CA ASP A 36 14.60 -3.60 17.83
C ASP A 36 13.39 -4.13 18.59
N GLY A 37 12.37 -4.57 17.89
CA GLY A 37 11.13 -5.07 18.47
C GLY A 37 10.84 -6.49 18.02
N LYS A 38 10.43 -7.34 18.96
CA LYS A 38 9.84 -8.65 18.67
C LYS A 38 8.50 -8.74 19.38
N ASN A 39 7.50 -9.19 18.66
CA ASN A 39 6.18 -9.43 19.23
C ASN A 39 5.69 -10.83 18.87
N SER A 40 4.91 -11.41 19.77
CA SER A 40 4.16 -12.63 19.50
C SER A 40 2.84 -12.55 20.22
N HIS A 41 1.79 -13.09 19.63
CA HIS A 41 0.49 -13.18 20.24
C HIS A 41 -0.13 -14.54 19.93
N LEU A 42 -0.96 -15.00 20.84
CA LEU A 42 -1.83 -16.15 20.70
C LEU A 42 -3.22 -15.73 21.15
N GLY A 43 -4.22 -16.00 20.34
CA GLY A 43 -5.62 -15.69 20.65
C GLY A 43 -6.49 -16.93 20.50
N VAL A 44 -7.50 -17.02 21.34
CA VAL A 44 -8.56 -18.00 21.25
C VAL A 44 -9.87 -17.25 21.25
N SER A 45 -10.74 -17.52 20.29
CA SER A 45 -12.08 -16.97 20.22
C SER A 45 -13.09 -18.06 19.98
N GLY A 46 -14.32 -17.83 20.39
CA GLY A 46 -15.43 -18.75 20.16
C GLY A 46 -16.75 -17.99 20.19
N GLY A 47 -17.71 -18.47 19.47
CA GLY A 47 -19.01 -17.80 19.42
C GLY A 47 -20.08 -18.64 18.73
N VAL A 48 -21.26 -18.06 18.69
CA VAL A 48 -22.40 -18.55 17.95
C VAL A 48 -22.76 -17.51 16.90
N GLY A 49 -22.95 -17.91 15.67
CA GLY A 49 -23.34 -17.04 14.56
C GLY A 49 -24.60 -17.53 13.89
N VAL A 50 -25.23 -16.61 13.16
CA VAL A 50 -26.38 -16.92 12.31
C VAL A 50 -25.99 -16.56 10.89
N SER A 51 -26.06 -17.51 9.96
CA SER A 51 -25.97 -17.23 8.53
C SER A 51 -27.36 -16.92 8.00
N VAL A 52 -27.51 -15.78 7.33
CA VAL A 52 -28.77 -15.32 6.73
C VAL A 52 -28.55 -15.20 5.23
N GLY A 53 -29.42 -15.76 4.43
CA GLY A 53 -29.33 -15.73 2.97
C GLY A 53 -30.23 -16.76 2.33
N ALA A 54 -29.87 -17.24 1.15
CA ALA A 54 -30.63 -18.27 0.42
C ALA A 54 -30.88 -19.55 1.28
N GLN A 55 -30.06 -19.75 2.31
CA GLN A 55 -30.23 -20.75 3.35
C GLN A 55 -29.84 -20.13 4.70
N THR A 56 -30.71 -20.21 5.68
CA THR A 56 -30.50 -19.67 7.03
C THR A 56 -30.05 -20.79 7.96
N GLY A 57 -29.00 -20.59 8.73
CA GLY A 57 -28.47 -21.59 9.67
C GLY A 57 -27.81 -20.94 10.90
N ILE A 58 -27.85 -21.65 12.02
CA ILE A 58 -27.15 -21.29 13.26
C ILE A 58 -25.91 -22.18 13.37
N TYR A 59 -24.78 -21.62 13.76
CA TYR A 59 -23.53 -22.35 13.96
C TYR A 59 -22.81 -21.92 15.22
N ALA A 60 -21.97 -22.78 15.75
CA ALA A 60 -21.00 -22.50 16.78
C ALA A 60 -19.58 -22.67 16.23
N TYR A 61 -18.65 -21.85 16.68
CA TYR A 61 -17.25 -21.95 16.27
C TYR A 61 -16.28 -21.73 17.41
N VAL A 62 -15.08 -22.30 17.24
CA VAL A 62 -13.89 -22.02 18.03
C VAL A 62 -12.75 -21.73 17.06
N GLU A 63 -12.00 -20.68 17.32
CA GLU A 63 -10.86 -20.27 16.53
C GLU A 63 -9.65 -20.08 17.44
N VAL A 64 -8.51 -20.58 17.01
CA VAL A 64 -7.20 -20.38 17.65
C VAL A 64 -6.27 -19.80 16.62
N GLY A 65 -5.68 -18.65 16.92
CA GLY A 65 -4.76 -18.01 16.01
C GLY A 65 -3.62 -17.32 16.75
N GLY A 66 -2.50 -17.18 16.08
CA GLY A 66 -1.35 -16.50 16.63
C GLY A 66 -0.43 -15.97 15.57
N GLY A 67 0.48 -15.10 15.98
CA GLY A 67 1.44 -14.50 15.07
C GLY A 67 2.71 -14.05 15.77
N LYS A 68 3.73 -13.78 14.97
CA LYS A 68 5.01 -13.19 15.39
C LYS A 68 5.41 -12.08 14.44
N GLY A 69 6.11 -11.08 15.00
CA GLY A 69 6.68 -10.00 14.24
C GLY A 69 8.06 -9.62 14.76
N GLU A 70 8.89 -9.12 13.86
CA GLU A 70 10.19 -8.52 14.15
C GLU A 70 10.23 -7.17 13.44
N ASN A 71 10.66 -6.14 14.17
CA ASN A 71 10.83 -4.79 13.65
C ASN A 71 12.25 -4.32 13.97
N HIS A 72 12.87 -3.65 13.04
CA HIS A 72 14.15 -2.99 13.20
C HIS A 72 14.04 -1.54 12.73
N LEU A 73 14.59 -0.61 13.49
CA LEU A 73 14.73 0.80 13.16
C LEU A 73 16.12 1.25 13.59
N ASP A 74 16.87 1.84 12.69
CA ASP A 74 18.10 2.59 12.97
C ASP A 74 18.02 3.93 12.23
N ALA A 75 17.91 5.00 12.99
CA ALA A 75 17.81 6.35 12.46
C ALA A 75 18.94 7.21 13.02
N GLN A 76 19.67 7.88 12.15
CA GLN A 76 20.69 8.85 12.49
C GLN A 76 20.34 10.19 11.86
N SER A 77 20.29 11.25 12.67
CA SER A 77 20.04 12.61 12.21
C SER A 77 21.05 13.58 12.80
N HIS A 78 21.21 14.70 12.14
CA HIS A 78 22.22 15.71 12.47
C HIS A 78 21.57 17.05 12.83
N GLY A 79 21.75 17.49 14.08
CA GLY A 79 21.37 18.83 14.51
C GLY A 79 22.44 19.83 14.11
N GLN A 80 22.15 20.73 13.19
CA GLN A 80 23.14 21.64 12.64
C GLN A 80 23.60 22.71 13.62
N THR A 81 24.90 23.05 13.53
CA THR A 81 25.43 24.31 14.11
C THR A 81 25.09 25.47 13.17
N ARG A 82 24.52 26.53 13.73
CA ARG A 82 24.10 27.71 12.97
C ARG A 82 24.72 28.98 13.52
N LEU A 83 25.34 29.76 12.65
CA LEU A 83 25.86 31.10 12.94
C LEU A 83 25.07 32.11 12.13
N GLN A 84 24.61 33.19 12.77
CA GLN A 84 23.89 34.28 12.10
C GLN A 84 24.40 35.63 12.58
N ALA A 85 24.76 36.52 11.65
CA ALA A 85 25.20 37.89 11.93
C ALA A 85 24.93 38.82 10.73
N LYS A 86 25.17 40.13 10.88
CA LYS A 86 25.33 41.01 9.72
C LYS A 86 26.71 40.83 9.11
N HIS A 87 27.73 40.75 9.95
CA HIS A 87 29.10 40.54 9.52
C HIS A 87 29.68 39.33 10.28
N LEU A 88 30.09 38.30 9.54
CA LEU A 88 30.78 37.15 10.10
C LEU A 88 32.25 37.19 9.78
N VAL A 89 33.09 37.13 10.80
CA VAL A 89 34.55 37.10 10.67
C VAL A 89 35.07 35.78 11.21
N ILE A 90 35.80 35.03 10.39
CA ILE A 90 36.44 33.76 10.74
C ILE A 90 37.93 33.87 10.52
N ASN A 91 38.71 33.79 11.60
CA ASN A 91 40.16 33.78 11.55
C ASN A 91 40.70 32.51 12.23
N SER A 92 41.35 31.63 11.50
CA SER A 92 42.08 30.50 12.04
C SER A 92 43.50 30.45 11.51
N GLN A 93 44.46 30.21 12.41
CA GLN A 93 45.86 30.05 11.99
C GLN A 93 46.12 28.73 11.29
N ARG A 94 45.22 27.75 11.46
CA ARG A 94 45.26 26.41 10.85
C ARG A 94 43.98 26.15 10.08
N ASP A 95 43.24 25.12 10.44
CA ASP A 95 42.08 24.67 9.67
C ASP A 95 40.78 25.28 10.17
N THR A 96 39.82 25.45 9.26
CA THR A 96 38.41 25.72 9.56
C THR A 96 37.54 24.63 8.95
N THR A 97 36.77 23.96 9.78
CA THR A 97 35.87 22.87 9.37
C THR A 97 34.42 23.25 9.67
N LEU A 98 33.58 23.15 8.66
CA LEU A 98 32.11 23.18 8.78
C LEU A 98 31.58 21.81 8.38
N SER A 99 31.19 20.99 9.35
CA SER A 99 30.59 19.63 9.12
C SER A 99 29.20 19.57 9.72
N GLY A 100 28.18 19.67 8.89
CA GLY A 100 26.80 19.87 9.36
C GLY A 100 26.62 21.24 10.01
N ALA A 101 27.21 22.30 9.44
CA ALA A 101 27.16 23.64 9.97
C ALA A 101 26.79 24.66 8.88
N ARG A 102 26.02 25.67 9.25
CA ARG A 102 25.51 26.72 8.38
C ARG A 102 25.82 28.09 8.97
N ALA A 103 26.57 28.89 8.25
CA ALA A 103 26.91 30.22 8.64
C ALA A 103 26.30 31.23 7.65
N GLU A 104 25.45 32.12 8.15
CA GLU A 104 24.69 33.10 7.38
C GLU A 104 25.03 34.52 7.83
N ALA A 105 25.42 35.39 6.93
CA ALA A 105 25.63 36.79 7.22
C ALA A 105 25.45 37.66 5.97
N GLU A 106 25.18 38.97 6.15
CA GLU A 106 25.20 39.90 5.00
C GLU A 106 26.56 39.94 4.33
N ARG A 107 27.63 39.87 5.13
CA ARG A 107 29.04 39.81 4.68
C ARG A 107 29.80 38.74 5.45
N ILE A 108 30.64 37.99 4.76
CA ILE A 108 31.50 36.94 5.35
C ILE A 108 32.96 37.23 4.96
N ASP A 109 33.81 37.42 5.96
CA ASP A 109 35.25 37.49 5.80
C ASP A 109 35.90 36.31 6.51
N ALA A 110 36.68 35.49 5.79
CA ALA A 110 37.32 34.30 6.34
C ALA A 110 38.80 34.25 5.96
N GLN A 111 39.65 34.17 6.97
CA GLN A 111 41.10 33.96 6.81
C GLN A 111 41.47 32.64 7.47
N VAL A 112 41.83 31.64 6.67
CA VAL A 112 42.14 30.28 7.10
C VAL A 112 43.58 29.98 6.71
N GLY A 113 44.45 29.80 7.69
CA GLY A 113 45.87 29.53 7.43
C GLY A 113 46.13 28.17 6.79
N GLY A 114 45.23 27.22 6.99
CA GLY A 114 45.27 25.88 6.43
C GLY A 114 44.08 25.58 5.52
N ARG A 115 43.38 24.51 5.82
CA ARG A 115 42.23 24.01 5.02
C ARG A 115 40.90 24.61 5.49
N LEU A 116 40.13 25.14 4.57
CA LEU A 116 38.69 25.35 4.72
C LEU A 116 37.94 24.13 4.19
N HIS A 117 37.37 23.34 5.11
CA HIS A 117 36.58 22.14 4.78
C HIS A 117 35.10 22.39 5.06
N VAL A 118 34.25 22.21 4.05
CA VAL A 118 32.81 22.38 4.16
C VAL A 118 32.11 21.06 3.72
N GLU A 119 31.50 20.40 4.65
CA GLU A 119 30.83 19.11 4.42
C GLU A 119 29.38 19.13 4.87
N SER A 120 28.46 18.78 3.98
CA SER A 120 27.09 18.48 4.33
C SER A 120 26.97 17.05 4.85
N LEU A 121 26.16 16.87 5.89
CA LEU A 121 25.94 15.56 6.49
C LEU A 121 24.61 14.97 6.03
N GLN A 122 24.63 13.68 5.71
CA GLN A 122 23.44 12.96 5.33
C GLN A 122 22.79 12.30 6.55
N ASP A 123 21.52 12.59 6.79
CA ASP A 123 20.69 11.81 7.70
C ASP A 123 20.47 10.43 7.10
N GLN A 124 20.41 9.41 7.97
CA GLN A 124 20.25 8.00 7.58
C GLN A 124 19.06 7.40 8.31
N LEU A 125 18.28 6.62 7.59
CA LEU A 125 17.16 5.87 8.14
C LEU A 125 17.15 4.48 7.52
N GLU A 126 17.25 3.47 8.37
CA GLU A 126 17.06 2.07 8.00
C GLU A 126 15.91 1.50 8.82
N GLN A 127 14.94 0.91 8.16
CA GLN A 127 13.83 0.25 8.85
C GLN A 127 13.44 -1.03 8.13
N SER A 128 13.08 -2.04 8.90
CA SER A 128 12.53 -3.28 8.36
C SER A 128 11.50 -3.87 9.30
N SER A 129 10.55 -4.60 8.73
CA SER A 129 9.55 -5.34 9.49
C SER A 129 9.25 -6.66 8.79
N LYS A 130 9.15 -7.73 9.59
CA LYS A 130 8.68 -9.04 9.15
C LYS A 130 7.57 -9.48 10.08
N GLN A 131 6.48 -9.95 9.52
CA GLN A 131 5.34 -10.41 10.28
C GLN A 131 4.76 -11.68 9.67
N SER A 132 4.34 -12.60 10.52
CA SER A 132 3.60 -13.81 10.11
C SER A 132 2.51 -14.12 11.11
N GLN A 133 1.38 -14.57 10.62
CA GLN A 133 0.28 -15.04 11.47
C GLN A 133 -0.42 -16.22 10.81
N GLY A 134 -1.05 -17.05 11.63
CA GLY A 134 -1.88 -18.15 11.18
C GLY A 134 -2.93 -18.48 12.21
N GLY A 135 -4.00 -19.10 11.78
CA GLY A 135 -5.09 -19.53 12.63
C GLY A 135 -5.77 -20.78 12.12
N VAL A 136 -6.46 -21.45 13.03
CA VAL A 136 -7.33 -22.60 12.72
C VAL A 136 -8.68 -22.34 13.38
N ARG A 137 -9.74 -22.52 12.60
CA ARG A 137 -11.13 -22.39 13.03
C ARG A 137 -11.85 -23.71 12.82
N VAL A 138 -12.58 -24.13 13.83
CA VAL A 138 -13.51 -25.26 13.76
C VAL A 138 -14.91 -24.71 13.92
N GLN A 139 -15.79 -25.05 13.00
CA GLN A 139 -17.16 -24.57 12.94
C GLN A 139 -18.11 -25.77 12.80
N VAL A 140 -19.20 -25.75 13.54
CA VAL A 140 -20.23 -26.80 13.50
C VAL A 140 -21.61 -26.16 13.37
N SER A 141 -22.45 -26.67 12.47
CA SER A 141 -23.84 -26.26 12.40
C SER A 141 -24.69 -26.98 13.47
N PHE A 142 -25.82 -26.40 13.78
CA PHE A 142 -26.85 -27.13 14.57
C PHE A 142 -27.56 -28.21 13.74
N GLY A 143 -27.10 -28.49 12.54
CA GLY A 143 -27.46 -29.62 11.69
C GLY A 143 -26.39 -30.70 11.69
N THR A 144 -25.91 -31.07 10.50
CA THR A 144 -24.92 -32.14 10.30
C THR A 144 -23.59 -31.61 9.70
N ALA A 145 -23.51 -30.34 9.29
CA ALA A 145 -22.35 -29.81 8.66
C ALA A 145 -21.28 -29.40 9.68
N TRP A 146 -20.03 -29.62 9.35
CA TRP A 146 -18.90 -29.12 10.10
C TRP A 146 -17.75 -28.73 9.15
N GLU A 147 -16.91 -27.84 9.57
CA GLU A 147 -15.73 -27.39 8.82
C GLU A 147 -14.57 -27.10 9.75
N VAL A 148 -13.38 -27.49 9.31
CA VAL A 148 -12.11 -27.02 9.86
C VAL A 148 -11.45 -26.17 8.79
N SER A 149 -11.15 -24.93 9.10
CA SER A 149 -10.45 -24.02 8.21
C SER A 149 -9.17 -23.53 8.85
N GLY A 150 -8.19 -23.19 8.02
CA GLY A 150 -6.94 -22.64 8.45
C GLY A 150 -6.46 -21.56 7.50
N ASN A 151 -5.74 -20.58 8.05
CA ASN A 151 -5.10 -19.53 7.26
C ASN A 151 -3.66 -19.30 7.72
N TYR A 152 -2.85 -18.82 6.83
CA TYR A 152 -1.51 -18.33 7.12
C TYR A 152 -1.22 -17.11 6.25
N SER A 153 -0.62 -16.08 6.84
CA SER A 153 -0.15 -14.93 6.11
C SER A 153 1.24 -14.53 6.58
N ALA A 154 2.05 -14.06 5.64
CA ALA A 154 3.37 -13.52 5.89
C ALA A 154 3.54 -12.21 5.12
N ALA A 155 4.25 -11.27 5.73
CA ALA A 155 4.55 -10.00 5.11
C ALA A 155 5.89 -9.46 5.60
N GLN A 156 6.60 -8.76 4.72
CA GLN A 156 7.87 -8.11 5.02
C GLN A 156 7.95 -6.76 4.34
N THR A 157 8.61 -5.84 5.03
CA THR A 157 8.97 -4.53 4.48
C THR A 157 10.41 -4.21 4.81
N SER A 158 11.05 -3.44 3.95
CA SER A 158 12.34 -2.82 4.19
C SER A 158 12.36 -1.44 3.57
N GLY A 159 13.10 -0.52 4.18
CA GLY A 159 13.33 0.79 3.61
C GLY A 159 14.64 1.36 4.12
N SER A 160 15.34 2.06 3.26
CA SER A 160 16.57 2.80 3.57
C SER A 160 16.50 4.18 2.95
N SER A 161 17.00 5.17 3.67
CA SER A 161 17.13 6.53 3.16
C SER A 161 18.42 7.14 3.65
N ARG A 162 19.10 7.87 2.77
CA ARG A 162 20.27 8.68 3.07
C ARG A 162 20.14 10.00 2.33
N SER A 163 20.03 11.11 3.05
CA SER A 163 19.76 12.41 2.43
C SER A 163 20.27 13.55 3.27
N VAL A 164 20.79 14.58 2.61
CA VAL A 164 21.14 15.85 3.25
C VAL A 164 19.86 16.63 3.52
N ALA A 165 19.50 16.79 4.80
CA ALA A 165 18.35 17.61 5.18
C ALA A 165 18.61 19.08 4.94
N GLU A 166 19.79 19.57 5.35
CA GLU A 166 20.21 20.96 5.15
C GLU A 166 21.67 21.02 4.70
N GLN A 167 21.93 21.81 3.67
CA GLN A 167 23.27 21.99 3.13
C GLN A 167 24.13 22.84 4.06
N SER A 168 25.33 22.33 4.35
CA SER A 168 26.36 23.09 5.10
C SER A 168 27.01 24.14 4.24
N GLY A 169 27.41 25.24 4.85
CA GLY A 169 28.11 26.24 4.07
C GLY A 169 28.26 27.59 4.72
N LEU A 170 28.90 28.48 3.95
CA LEU A 170 29.02 29.92 4.15
C LEU A 170 28.04 30.59 3.17
N PHE A 171 27.05 31.29 3.70
CA PHE A 171 25.97 31.90 2.91
C PHE A 171 25.99 33.42 3.15
N ALA A 172 26.54 34.14 2.20
CA ALA A 172 26.63 35.59 2.24
C ALA A 172 25.42 36.27 1.61
N GLY A 173 24.96 37.35 2.18
CA GLY A 173 23.96 38.26 1.61
C GLY A 173 24.55 39.20 0.56
N GLN A 174 24.02 40.43 0.50
CA GLN A 174 24.44 41.44 -0.49
C GLN A 174 25.85 42.00 -0.28
N GLY A 175 26.46 41.78 0.89
CA GLY A 175 27.82 42.18 1.19
C GLY A 175 28.88 41.21 0.65
N GLY A 176 28.48 40.05 0.15
CA GLY A 176 29.38 39.08 -0.46
C GLY A 176 30.30 38.34 0.52
N TYR A 177 31.27 37.62 -0.03
CA TYR A 177 32.26 36.88 0.76
C TYR A 177 33.70 37.23 0.32
N HIS A 178 34.61 37.27 1.30
CA HIS A 178 36.04 37.40 1.08
C HIS A 178 36.75 36.29 1.84
N ILE A 179 37.21 35.28 1.10
CA ILE A 179 37.76 34.06 1.67
C ILE A 179 39.20 33.87 1.18
N ARG A 180 40.10 33.63 2.13
CA ARG A 180 41.47 33.23 1.84
C ARG A 180 41.80 31.95 2.64
N ALA A 181 42.28 30.94 1.93
CA ALA A 181 42.68 29.67 2.55
C ALA A 181 43.88 29.05 1.79
N ASP A 182 44.66 28.17 2.41
CA ASP A 182 45.63 27.39 1.67
C ASP A 182 44.89 26.34 0.79
N GLN A 183 43.94 25.65 1.35
CA GLN A 183 43.14 24.66 0.63
C GLN A 183 41.65 24.88 0.89
N VAL A 184 40.82 24.67 -0.14
CA VAL A 184 39.38 24.65 -0.02
C VAL A 184 38.86 23.26 -0.45
N HIS A 185 38.05 22.63 0.37
CA HIS A 185 37.38 21.37 0.03
C HIS A 185 35.90 21.47 0.33
N LEU A 186 35.06 21.24 -0.71
CA LEU A 186 33.61 21.28 -0.62
C LEU A 186 33.03 19.88 -0.87
N LYS A 187 32.46 19.26 0.16
CA LYS A 187 31.76 17.96 0.05
C LYS A 187 30.27 18.17 0.20
N GLY A 188 29.56 18.32 -0.92
CA GLY A 188 28.17 18.77 -0.93
C GLY A 188 27.97 20.09 -0.18
N GLY A 189 29.05 20.82 0.08
CA GLY A 189 29.08 22.07 0.83
C GLY A 189 28.95 23.29 -0.08
N ALA A 190 28.52 24.41 0.50
CA ALA A 190 28.32 25.64 -0.25
C ALA A 190 29.18 26.82 0.25
N ILE A 191 29.74 27.56 -0.68
CA ILE A 191 30.16 28.95 -0.50
C ILE A 191 29.29 29.77 -1.46
N ALA A 192 28.21 30.32 -0.93
CA ALA A 192 27.17 30.96 -1.73
C ALA A 192 26.98 32.42 -1.33
N SER A 193 26.62 33.27 -2.30
CA SER A 193 26.37 34.67 -2.11
C SER A 193 25.19 35.17 -2.92
N ALA A 194 24.41 36.08 -2.33
CA ALA A 194 23.36 36.81 -3.03
C ALA A 194 23.88 38.10 -3.68
N ALA A 195 25.16 38.47 -3.42
CA ALA A 195 25.77 39.64 -3.97
C ALA A 195 26.18 39.48 -5.45
N PRO A 196 26.32 40.57 -6.20
CA PRO A 196 27.00 40.54 -7.49
C PRO A 196 28.43 39.98 -7.38
N ALA A 197 28.95 39.40 -8.48
CA ALA A 197 30.22 38.69 -8.49
C ALA A 197 31.41 39.54 -8.03
N GLU A 198 31.39 40.86 -8.28
CA GLU A 198 32.41 41.81 -7.86
C GLU A 198 32.55 41.97 -6.33
N HIS A 199 31.58 41.52 -5.55
CA HIS A 199 31.61 41.51 -4.09
C HIS A 199 32.11 40.20 -3.50
N ASN A 200 32.43 39.23 -4.34
CA ASN A 200 32.88 37.91 -3.92
C ASN A 200 34.37 37.74 -4.27
N GLU A 201 35.16 37.30 -3.30
CA GLU A 201 36.57 37.00 -3.49
C GLU A 201 36.92 35.66 -2.84
N LEU A 202 37.57 34.78 -3.61
CA LEU A 202 38.15 33.52 -3.10
C LEU A 202 39.57 33.39 -3.58
N THR A 203 40.52 33.28 -2.65
CA THR A 203 41.91 32.98 -2.95
C THR A 203 42.33 31.70 -2.23
N ALA A 204 42.80 30.68 -2.97
CA ALA A 204 43.35 29.46 -2.42
C ALA A 204 44.48 28.90 -3.30
N ASN A 205 45.38 28.11 -2.70
CA ASN A 205 46.36 27.36 -3.49
C ASN A 205 45.76 26.16 -4.15
N HIS A 206 44.82 25.48 -3.46
CA HIS A 206 44.13 24.31 -4.00
C HIS A 206 42.62 24.39 -3.70
N LEU A 207 41.81 23.92 -4.67
CA LEU A 207 40.36 23.74 -4.49
C LEU A 207 39.96 22.37 -5.04
N THR A 208 39.22 21.63 -4.21
CA THR A 208 38.62 20.32 -4.58
C THR A 208 37.16 20.28 -4.14
N PHE A 209 36.37 19.49 -4.84
CA PHE A 209 34.98 19.32 -4.47
C PHE A 209 34.46 17.95 -4.84
N GLU A 210 33.42 17.51 -4.14
CA GLU A 210 32.61 16.33 -4.44
C GLU A 210 31.14 16.61 -4.14
N ASN A 211 30.24 16.00 -4.91
CA ASN A 211 28.81 16.04 -4.67
C ASN A 211 28.41 14.84 -3.81
N LEU A 212 27.30 14.98 -3.07
CA LEU A 212 26.74 13.88 -2.28
C LEU A 212 25.52 13.31 -3.00
N HIS A 213 25.50 12.01 -3.16
CA HIS A 213 24.38 11.30 -3.71
C HIS A 213 23.39 10.91 -2.60
N ASN A 214 22.15 11.34 -2.73
CA ASN A 214 21.06 11.03 -1.82
C ASN A 214 20.16 9.96 -2.43
N HIS A 215 19.64 9.07 -1.62
CA HIS A 215 18.70 8.04 -2.08
C HIS A 215 17.68 7.70 -1.00
N SER A 216 16.54 7.19 -1.42
CA SER A 216 15.49 6.65 -0.57
C SER A 216 14.82 5.49 -1.31
N ASP A 217 14.85 4.31 -0.72
CA ASP A 217 14.33 3.08 -1.32
C ASP A 217 13.46 2.34 -0.32
N TYR A 218 12.35 1.77 -0.80
CA TYR A 218 11.56 0.86 0.00
C TYR A 218 11.02 -0.31 -0.81
N SER A 219 10.76 -1.40 -0.13
CA SER A 219 10.03 -2.54 -0.65
C SER A 219 9.09 -3.11 0.40
N ALA A 220 7.93 -3.58 -0.03
CA ALA A 220 6.94 -4.22 0.80
C ALA A 220 6.33 -5.39 0.04
N GLN A 221 6.22 -6.55 0.69
CA GLN A 221 5.66 -7.76 0.10
C GLN A 221 4.80 -8.49 1.11
N SER A 222 3.67 -9.03 0.66
CA SER A 222 2.84 -9.91 1.48
C SER A 222 2.22 -11.02 0.66
N ALA A 223 1.95 -12.14 1.32
CA ALA A 223 1.21 -13.26 0.77
C ALA A 223 0.37 -13.90 1.86
N ALA A 224 -0.75 -14.48 1.46
CA ALA A 224 -1.62 -15.26 2.33
C ALA A 224 -2.07 -16.54 1.64
N ILE A 225 -2.47 -17.50 2.43
CA ILE A 225 -3.00 -18.76 2.00
C ILE A 225 -4.07 -19.19 3.00
N SER A 226 -5.20 -19.71 2.52
CA SER A 226 -6.19 -20.35 3.36
C SER A 226 -6.62 -21.70 2.79
N GLY A 227 -7.20 -22.52 3.62
CA GLY A 227 -7.75 -23.79 3.20
C GLY A 227 -8.76 -24.31 4.21
N SER A 228 -9.66 -25.14 3.76
CA SER A 228 -10.62 -25.77 4.63
C SER A 228 -10.88 -27.22 4.23
N TYR A 229 -11.41 -27.96 5.18
CA TYR A 229 -11.97 -29.28 4.96
C TYR A 229 -13.28 -29.38 5.73
N GLY A 230 -14.35 -29.69 5.01
CA GLY A 230 -15.68 -29.77 5.62
C GLY A 230 -16.48 -30.98 5.19
N TYR A 231 -17.50 -31.27 5.97
CA TYR A 231 -18.57 -32.23 5.68
C TYR A 231 -19.88 -31.47 5.69
N ASN A 232 -20.53 -31.41 4.54
CA ASN A 232 -21.76 -30.66 4.33
C ASN A 232 -22.74 -31.42 3.42
N PRO A 233 -23.36 -32.48 3.92
CA PRO A 233 -24.23 -33.32 3.09
C PRO A 233 -25.52 -32.61 2.65
N ASN A 234 -25.97 -31.62 3.41
CA ASN A 234 -27.19 -30.87 3.15
C ASN A 234 -26.97 -29.52 2.47
N ASN A 235 -25.71 -29.18 2.06
CA ASN A 235 -25.31 -27.89 1.52
C ASN A 235 -25.72 -26.72 2.43
N GLU A 236 -25.50 -26.85 3.73
CA GLU A 236 -25.74 -25.79 4.68
C GLU A 236 -24.82 -24.58 4.36
N PRO A 237 -25.30 -23.33 4.49
CA PRO A 237 -24.52 -22.15 4.17
C PRO A 237 -23.29 -22.02 5.08
N GLY A 238 -22.18 -21.51 4.53
CA GLY A 238 -20.97 -21.29 5.29
C GLY A 238 -20.09 -22.52 5.52
N TYR A 239 -20.41 -23.67 4.92
CA TYR A 239 -19.63 -24.91 5.06
C TYR A 239 -19.12 -25.41 3.71
N SER A 240 -17.86 -25.79 3.66
CA SER A 240 -17.29 -26.53 2.53
C SER A 240 -17.70 -27.99 2.57
N ASN A 241 -17.47 -28.68 1.48
CA ASN A 241 -17.71 -30.14 1.41
C ASN A 241 -16.50 -30.79 0.72
N GLY A 242 -15.59 -31.33 1.51
CA GLY A 242 -14.29 -31.81 1.11
C GLY A 242 -13.20 -30.72 1.19
N PRO A 243 -11.98 -30.96 0.68
CA PRO A 243 -10.86 -30.05 0.77
C PRO A 243 -11.04 -28.83 -0.12
N GLN A 244 -10.68 -27.66 0.40
CA GLN A 244 -10.58 -26.39 -0.31
C GLN A 244 -9.20 -25.82 -0.09
N TYR A 245 -8.64 -25.19 -1.10
CA TYR A 245 -7.35 -24.53 -1.05
C TYR A 245 -7.42 -23.18 -1.76
N ASN A 246 -7.13 -22.12 -1.04
CA ASN A 246 -7.33 -20.76 -1.51
C ASN A 246 -6.05 -19.95 -1.32
N PRO A 247 -5.23 -19.77 -2.36
CA PRO A 247 -4.14 -18.81 -2.33
C PRO A 247 -4.70 -17.39 -2.36
N GLY A 248 -4.27 -16.54 -1.42
CA GLY A 248 -4.54 -15.11 -1.48
C GLY A 248 -3.71 -14.45 -2.58
N LEU A 249 -4.12 -13.26 -2.99
CA LEU A 249 -3.35 -12.47 -3.94
C LEU A 249 -2.08 -11.94 -3.26
N PRO A 250 -0.89 -12.28 -3.75
CA PRO A 250 0.36 -11.66 -3.30
C PRO A 250 0.31 -10.16 -3.58
N GLN A 251 0.78 -9.37 -2.63
CA GLN A 251 0.91 -7.92 -2.76
C GLN A 251 2.38 -7.54 -2.79
N SER A 252 2.74 -6.60 -3.63
CA SER A 252 4.08 -5.99 -3.63
C SER A 252 3.95 -4.50 -3.90
N ASP A 253 4.78 -3.72 -3.22
CA ASP A 253 4.92 -2.29 -3.43
C ASP A 253 6.38 -1.93 -3.24
N SER A 254 6.89 -1.01 -4.04
CA SER A 254 8.27 -0.54 -3.95
C SER A 254 8.38 0.85 -4.55
N GLY A 255 9.34 1.61 -4.08
CA GLY A 255 9.66 2.92 -4.64
C GLY A 255 11.11 3.28 -4.39
N SER A 256 11.64 4.10 -5.27
CA SER A 256 12.96 4.70 -5.16
C SER A 256 12.91 6.18 -5.50
N SER A 257 13.78 6.95 -4.86
CA SER A 257 13.97 8.37 -5.12
C SER A 257 15.43 8.70 -4.95
N GLU A 258 15.98 9.43 -5.89
CA GLU A 258 17.38 9.86 -5.87
C GLU A 258 17.48 11.37 -6.07
N SER A 259 18.47 11.97 -5.46
CA SER A 259 18.83 13.38 -5.68
C SER A 259 20.32 13.58 -5.42
N THR A 260 20.82 14.76 -5.74
CA THR A 260 22.23 15.11 -5.51
C THR A 260 22.31 16.40 -4.73
N THR A 261 23.09 16.40 -3.64
CA THR A 261 23.53 17.64 -3.00
C THR A 261 24.83 18.08 -3.65
N TYR A 262 24.76 19.14 -4.43
CA TYR A 262 25.89 19.65 -5.18
C TYR A 262 26.80 20.52 -4.30
N ALA A 263 28.10 20.45 -4.54
CA ALA A 263 29.02 21.50 -4.09
C ALA A 263 28.69 22.77 -4.84
N VAL A 264 28.65 23.91 -4.14
CA VAL A 264 28.30 25.22 -4.70
C VAL A 264 29.38 26.24 -4.40
N LEU A 265 29.76 27.02 -5.42
CA LEU A 265 30.62 28.18 -5.30
C LEU A 265 30.06 29.32 -6.16
N SER A 266 29.56 30.40 -5.54
CA SER A 266 29.08 31.56 -6.28
C SER A 266 30.26 32.26 -6.99
N GLU A 267 29.98 32.77 -8.17
CA GLU A 267 31.01 33.50 -8.99
C GLU A 267 31.58 34.73 -8.27
N GLY A 268 32.86 35.06 -8.59
CA GLY A 268 33.58 36.16 -8.01
C GLY A 268 34.98 36.33 -8.62
N ASP A 269 35.84 37.10 -7.94
CA ASP A 269 37.29 37.09 -8.21
C ASP A 269 37.88 35.82 -7.54
N ILE A 270 37.89 34.71 -8.30
CA ILE A 270 38.40 33.44 -7.82
C ILE A 270 39.82 33.22 -8.33
N ARG A 271 40.74 32.96 -7.39
CA ARG A 271 42.16 32.69 -7.67
C ARG A 271 42.60 31.39 -7.04
N ILE A 272 43.03 30.45 -7.87
CA ILE A 272 43.52 29.14 -7.44
C ILE A 272 44.96 28.95 -7.92
N GLY A 273 45.88 28.66 -7.00
CA GLY A 273 47.30 28.54 -7.31
C GLY A 273 47.94 29.82 -7.87
N GLY A 274 47.33 30.97 -7.56
CA GLY A 274 47.76 32.28 -8.08
C GLY A 274 47.13 32.67 -9.42
N GLU A 275 46.45 31.75 -10.09
CA GLU A 275 45.77 31.99 -11.37
C GLU A 275 44.29 32.36 -11.19
N ARG A 276 43.82 33.34 -11.98
CA ARG A 276 42.41 33.73 -11.98
C ARG A 276 41.59 32.71 -12.75
N THR A 277 40.46 32.30 -12.15
CA THR A 277 39.55 31.34 -12.73
C THR A 277 38.09 31.72 -12.41
N SER A 278 37.13 30.85 -12.73
CA SER A 278 35.73 31.00 -12.35
C SER A 278 35.20 29.66 -11.80
N ALA A 279 34.14 29.70 -10.98
CA ALA A 279 33.51 28.49 -10.48
C ALA A 279 33.00 27.60 -11.64
N GLN A 280 32.46 28.22 -12.68
CA GLN A 280 32.04 27.51 -13.89
C GLN A 280 33.21 26.80 -14.60
N ALA A 281 34.39 27.48 -14.74
CA ALA A 281 35.56 26.86 -15.35
C ALA A 281 36.13 25.70 -14.54
N LEU A 282 35.92 25.69 -13.21
CA LEU A 282 36.28 24.60 -12.32
C LEU A 282 35.25 23.46 -12.33
N GLY A 283 34.12 23.62 -13.03
CA GLY A 283 33.05 22.64 -13.07
C GLY A 283 32.19 22.57 -11.80
N ILE A 284 32.23 23.60 -10.97
CA ILE A 284 31.44 23.71 -9.74
C ILE A 284 30.12 24.41 -10.06
N ARG A 285 29.03 23.98 -9.44
CA ARG A 285 27.70 24.62 -9.54
C ARG A 285 27.79 26.05 -8.94
N THR A 286 27.25 27.01 -9.67
CA THR A 286 27.27 28.42 -9.24
C THR A 286 26.00 28.88 -8.55
N GLN A 287 24.88 28.18 -8.80
CA GLN A 287 23.56 28.51 -8.29
C GLN A 287 23.23 27.66 -7.08
N LEU A 288 22.75 28.27 -6.02
CA LEU A 288 22.29 27.61 -4.80
C LEU A 288 20.89 26.94 -5.01
N ASP A 289 20.05 27.55 -5.85
CA ASP A 289 18.72 27.04 -6.15
C ASP A 289 18.81 25.65 -6.78
N GLY A 290 18.06 24.68 -6.25
CA GLY A 290 18.12 23.28 -6.65
C GLY A 290 19.44 22.56 -6.36
N ALA A 291 20.35 23.13 -5.53
CA ALA A 291 21.62 22.50 -5.19
C ALA A 291 21.49 21.38 -4.14
N ASN A 292 20.43 21.41 -3.36
CA ASN A 292 20.11 20.37 -2.37
C ASN A 292 18.63 20.03 -2.43
N GLU A 293 18.28 19.16 -3.37
CA GLU A 293 16.93 18.64 -3.48
C GLU A 293 16.75 17.45 -2.54
N SER A 294 15.60 17.42 -1.86
CA SER A 294 15.26 16.31 -0.99
C SER A 294 14.84 15.06 -1.79
N VAL A 295 15.15 13.90 -1.29
CA VAL A 295 14.55 12.64 -1.76
C VAL A 295 13.14 12.48 -1.17
N ALA A 296 12.32 11.65 -1.82
CA ALA A 296 11.02 11.30 -1.28
C ALA A 296 11.17 10.65 0.10
N ALA A 297 10.35 11.07 1.05
CA ALA A 297 10.32 10.45 2.37
C ALA A 297 9.86 9.00 2.26
N LEU A 298 10.42 8.11 3.08
CA LEU A 298 9.93 6.74 3.18
C LEU A 298 8.47 6.74 3.64
N PRO A 299 7.59 5.92 3.03
CA PRO A 299 6.24 5.75 3.51
C PRO A 299 6.23 5.11 4.91
N ASP A 300 5.11 5.21 5.61
CA ASP A 300 4.90 4.45 6.84
C ASP A 300 4.84 2.95 6.51
N LEU A 301 5.99 2.28 6.64
CA LEU A 301 6.15 0.87 6.27
C LEU A 301 5.30 -0.06 7.14
N GLN A 302 4.99 0.31 8.39
CA GLN A 302 4.13 -0.46 9.28
C GLN A 302 2.67 -0.44 8.77
N ARG A 303 2.20 0.73 8.41
CA ARG A 303 0.85 0.90 7.83
C ARG A 303 0.74 0.20 6.48
N LEU A 304 1.76 0.33 5.64
CA LEU A 304 1.82 -0.36 4.34
C LEU A 304 1.77 -1.88 4.51
N LEU A 305 2.55 -2.41 5.45
CA LEU A 305 2.56 -3.83 5.80
C LEU A 305 1.19 -4.32 6.27
N GLN A 306 0.57 -3.60 7.22
CA GLN A 306 -0.76 -3.95 7.72
C GLN A 306 -1.79 -3.98 6.58
N ARG A 307 -1.78 -2.95 5.73
CA ARG A 307 -2.68 -2.85 4.59
C ARG A 307 -2.51 -4.03 3.63
N GLN A 308 -1.27 -4.33 3.23
CA GLN A 308 -1.00 -5.45 2.33
C GLN A 308 -1.42 -6.78 2.92
N ARG A 309 -1.17 -7.01 4.21
CA ARG A 309 -1.62 -8.23 4.92
C ARG A 309 -3.14 -8.35 4.91
N THR A 310 -3.83 -7.28 5.27
CA THR A 310 -5.31 -7.27 5.28
C THR A 310 -5.86 -7.59 3.90
N VAL A 311 -5.30 -7.00 2.85
CA VAL A 311 -5.71 -7.29 1.46
C VAL A 311 -5.41 -8.74 1.08
N SER A 312 -4.21 -9.24 1.37
CA SER A 312 -3.85 -10.63 1.04
C SER A 312 -4.73 -11.64 1.79
N GLN A 313 -5.06 -11.39 3.04
CA GLN A 313 -5.94 -12.25 3.83
C GLN A 313 -7.38 -12.18 3.34
N ALA A 314 -7.92 -10.97 3.14
CA ALA A 314 -9.25 -10.77 2.59
C ALA A 314 -9.42 -11.46 1.24
N SER A 315 -8.40 -11.38 0.38
CA SER A 315 -8.44 -12.05 -0.93
C SER A 315 -8.55 -13.57 -0.79
N ALA A 316 -7.79 -14.17 0.13
CA ALA A 316 -7.86 -15.61 0.37
C ALA A 316 -9.25 -16.04 0.87
N ASP A 317 -9.83 -15.27 1.79
CA ASP A 317 -11.13 -15.57 2.38
C ASP A 317 -12.27 -15.35 1.38
N ILE A 318 -12.25 -14.28 0.59
CA ILE A 318 -13.24 -14.01 -0.46
C ILE A 318 -13.17 -15.05 -1.58
N ILE A 319 -11.96 -15.38 -2.04
CA ILE A 319 -11.75 -16.42 -3.05
C ILE A 319 -12.21 -17.78 -2.50
N GLY A 320 -11.93 -18.07 -1.23
CA GLY A 320 -12.37 -19.26 -0.55
C GLY A 320 -13.90 -19.40 -0.50
N ALA A 321 -14.59 -18.33 -0.13
CA ALA A 321 -16.05 -18.28 -0.14
C ALA A 321 -16.63 -18.53 -1.55
N ALA A 322 -16.04 -17.90 -2.57
CA ALA A 322 -16.43 -18.09 -3.96
C ALA A 322 -16.26 -19.56 -4.43
N GLN A 323 -15.13 -20.18 -4.08
CA GLN A 323 -14.89 -21.60 -4.43
C GLN A 323 -15.83 -22.54 -3.70
N THR A 324 -16.11 -22.28 -2.42
CA THR A 324 -17.07 -23.04 -1.63
C THR A 324 -18.47 -22.95 -2.23
N TYR A 325 -18.90 -21.75 -2.61
CA TYR A 325 -20.17 -21.55 -3.31
C TYR A 325 -20.24 -22.37 -4.60
N SER A 326 -19.20 -22.28 -5.45
CA SER A 326 -19.13 -23.05 -6.70
C SER A 326 -19.21 -24.57 -6.46
N SER A 327 -18.44 -25.06 -5.50
CA SER A 327 -18.45 -26.49 -5.11
C SER A 327 -19.83 -26.97 -4.62
N ASN A 328 -20.46 -26.14 -3.77
CA ASN A 328 -21.80 -26.48 -3.25
C ASN A 328 -22.84 -26.51 -4.37
N ARG A 329 -22.75 -25.60 -5.35
CA ARG A 329 -23.64 -25.63 -6.54
C ARG A 329 -23.43 -26.87 -7.40
N ALA A 330 -22.19 -27.29 -7.62
CA ALA A 330 -21.88 -28.50 -8.38
C ALA A 330 -22.43 -29.78 -7.67
N LYS A 331 -22.31 -29.82 -6.34
CA LYS A 331 -22.81 -30.95 -5.55
C LYS A 331 -24.33 -31.00 -5.45
N GLU A 332 -24.97 -29.84 -5.37
CA GLU A 332 -26.42 -29.75 -5.46
C GLU A 332 -26.93 -30.32 -6.79
N ALA A 333 -26.27 -29.94 -7.89
CA ALA A 333 -26.59 -30.46 -9.20
C ALA A 333 -26.41 -32.01 -9.27
N GLU A 334 -25.38 -32.55 -8.62
CA GLU A 334 -25.17 -34.00 -8.53
C GLU A 334 -26.29 -34.69 -7.77
N ARG A 335 -26.75 -34.13 -6.66
CA ARG A 335 -27.91 -34.71 -5.91
C ARG A 335 -29.20 -34.67 -6.73
N GLN A 336 -29.45 -33.54 -7.42
CA GLN A 336 -30.61 -33.41 -8.31
C GLN A 336 -30.57 -34.44 -9.44
N LYS A 337 -29.35 -34.68 -10.00
CA LYS A 337 -29.16 -35.75 -10.98
C LYS A 337 -29.51 -37.11 -10.41
N GLN A 338 -28.99 -37.47 -9.23
CA GLN A 338 -29.26 -38.77 -8.59
C GLN A 338 -30.75 -38.97 -8.30
N GLN A 339 -31.43 -37.91 -7.84
CA GLN A 339 -32.87 -37.95 -7.62
C GLN A 339 -33.64 -38.17 -8.95
N ALA A 340 -33.27 -37.42 -9.99
CA ALA A 340 -33.88 -37.56 -11.29
C ALA A 340 -33.62 -38.93 -11.94
N GLU A 341 -32.44 -39.52 -11.72
CA GLU A 341 -32.15 -40.90 -12.13
C GLU A 341 -32.99 -41.96 -11.38
N HIS A 342 -33.27 -41.71 -10.10
CA HIS A 342 -34.17 -42.55 -9.33
C HIS A 342 -35.60 -42.45 -9.87
N ASP A 343 -36.10 -41.22 -10.11
CA ASP A 343 -37.44 -40.99 -10.65
C ASP A 343 -37.58 -41.59 -12.06
N PHE A 344 -36.54 -41.53 -12.89
CA PHE A 344 -36.51 -42.15 -14.21
C PHE A 344 -36.67 -43.65 -14.13
N ARG A 345 -35.97 -44.34 -13.23
CA ARG A 345 -36.09 -45.79 -13.03
C ARG A 345 -37.48 -46.19 -12.53
N GLN A 346 -38.11 -45.36 -11.69
CA GLN A 346 -39.50 -45.64 -11.25
C GLN A 346 -40.49 -45.46 -12.39
N ALA A 347 -40.34 -44.42 -13.19
CA ALA A 347 -41.18 -44.16 -14.36
C ALA A 347 -41.02 -45.26 -15.45
N GLU A 348 -39.79 -45.77 -15.62
CA GLU A 348 -39.50 -46.89 -16.51
C GLU A 348 -40.20 -48.16 -16.05
N ALA A 349 -40.14 -48.49 -14.74
CA ALA A 349 -40.79 -49.64 -14.16
C ALA A 349 -42.37 -49.61 -14.23
N SER A 350 -42.92 -48.38 -14.22
CA SER A 350 -44.36 -48.15 -14.36
C SER A 350 -44.84 -47.96 -15.80
N GLY A 351 -43.94 -47.87 -16.77
CA GLY A 351 -44.27 -47.64 -18.17
C GLY A 351 -44.74 -46.18 -18.48
N ASP A 352 -44.55 -45.24 -17.55
CA ASP A 352 -44.94 -43.84 -17.72
C ASP A 352 -43.90 -43.07 -18.59
N THR A 353 -44.21 -42.96 -19.86
CA THR A 353 -43.32 -42.31 -20.84
C THR A 353 -43.20 -40.80 -20.67
N VAL A 354 -44.20 -40.13 -20.07
CA VAL A 354 -44.17 -38.70 -19.79
C VAL A 354 -43.20 -38.40 -18.63
N ALA A 355 -43.37 -39.16 -17.54
CA ALA A 355 -42.49 -39.05 -16.38
C ALA A 355 -41.03 -39.41 -16.72
N GLN A 356 -40.79 -40.39 -17.62
CA GLN A 356 -39.45 -40.70 -18.14
C GLN A 356 -38.81 -39.50 -18.88
N ALA A 357 -39.59 -38.83 -19.76
CA ALA A 357 -39.10 -37.68 -20.50
C ALA A 357 -38.75 -36.50 -19.58
N GLU A 358 -39.59 -36.22 -18.58
CA GLU A 358 -39.35 -35.20 -17.58
C GLU A 358 -38.11 -35.48 -16.71
N ALA A 359 -37.96 -36.71 -16.25
CA ALA A 359 -36.80 -37.12 -15.48
C ALA A 359 -35.53 -37.07 -16.30
N SER A 360 -35.57 -37.46 -17.60
CA SER A 360 -34.44 -37.35 -18.51
C SER A 360 -34.01 -35.88 -18.76
N ALA A 361 -34.98 -34.96 -18.90
CA ALA A 361 -34.69 -33.53 -19.01
C ALA A 361 -34.02 -32.98 -17.75
N ARG A 362 -34.47 -33.38 -16.55
CA ARG A 362 -33.85 -32.98 -15.26
C ARG A 362 -32.43 -33.54 -15.11
N ILE A 363 -32.16 -34.77 -15.53
CA ILE A 363 -30.80 -35.35 -15.56
C ILE A 363 -29.88 -34.50 -16.40
N LYS A 364 -30.29 -34.20 -17.64
CA LYS A 364 -29.48 -33.36 -18.55
C LYS A 364 -29.20 -31.97 -18.01
N GLN A 365 -30.21 -31.33 -17.43
CA GLN A 365 -30.05 -30.01 -16.79
C GLN A 365 -29.11 -30.06 -15.60
N ALA A 366 -29.19 -31.06 -14.77
CA ALA A 366 -28.33 -31.27 -13.61
C ALA A 366 -26.88 -31.53 -14.04
N GLU A 367 -26.65 -32.34 -15.08
CA GLU A 367 -25.31 -32.57 -15.66
C GLU A 367 -24.70 -31.31 -16.21
N GLN A 368 -25.44 -30.50 -16.94
CA GLN A 368 -24.99 -29.22 -17.42
C GLN A 368 -24.60 -28.27 -16.28
N THR A 369 -25.46 -28.15 -15.26
CA THR A 369 -25.17 -27.31 -14.07
C THR A 369 -23.94 -27.81 -13.34
N LYS A 370 -23.75 -29.11 -13.17
CA LYS A 370 -22.53 -29.68 -12.58
C LYS A 370 -21.27 -29.35 -13.37
N GLN A 371 -21.33 -29.44 -14.71
CA GLN A 371 -20.20 -29.09 -15.57
C GLN A 371 -19.84 -27.58 -15.50
N GLU A 372 -20.85 -26.71 -15.46
CA GLU A 372 -20.66 -25.27 -15.40
C GLU A 372 -20.03 -24.80 -14.08
N TRP A 373 -20.43 -25.39 -12.94
CA TRP A 373 -20.02 -25.07 -11.59
C TRP A 373 -18.86 -25.92 -11.04
N GLY A 374 -18.58 -27.06 -11.67
CA GLY A 374 -17.49 -27.94 -11.28
C GLY A 374 -16.11 -27.32 -11.53
N VAL A 375 -15.06 -28.04 -11.16
CA VAL A 375 -13.67 -27.61 -11.34
C VAL A 375 -13.39 -27.33 -12.82
N GLY A 376 -12.95 -26.12 -13.12
CA GLY A 376 -12.67 -25.67 -14.48
C GLY A 376 -13.93 -25.38 -15.33
N GLY A 377 -15.12 -25.41 -14.75
CA GLY A 377 -16.37 -25.06 -15.43
C GLY A 377 -16.45 -23.56 -15.77
N SER A 378 -17.30 -23.21 -16.72
CA SER A 378 -17.39 -21.83 -17.22
C SER A 378 -17.78 -20.83 -16.12
N LYS A 379 -18.77 -21.16 -15.29
CA LYS A 379 -19.23 -20.32 -14.18
C LYS A 379 -18.21 -20.27 -13.04
N SER A 380 -17.54 -21.38 -12.74
CA SER A 380 -16.46 -21.42 -11.74
C SER A 380 -15.28 -20.52 -12.16
N ARG A 381 -14.85 -20.55 -13.41
CA ARG A 381 -13.79 -19.66 -13.93
C ARG A 381 -14.20 -18.20 -13.94
N ALA A 382 -15.44 -17.90 -14.33
CA ALA A 382 -15.94 -16.52 -14.31
C ALA A 382 -15.96 -15.96 -12.87
N LEU A 383 -16.35 -16.76 -11.89
CA LEU A 383 -16.32 -16.40 -10.48
C LEU A 383 -14.89 -16.10 -9.99
N GLN A 384 -13.93 -16.95 -10.34
CA GLN A 384 -12.52 -16.72 -10.01
C GLN A 384 -11.96 -15.43 -10.63
N ALA A 385 -12.26 -15.17 -11.91
CA ALA A 385 -11.81 -13.95 -12.59
C ALA A 385 -12.41 -12.67 -11.95
N ALA A 386 -13.70 -12.70 -11.62
CA ALA A 386 -14.37 -11.58 -10.98
C ALA A 386 -13.86 -11.35 -9.54
N SER A 387 -13.53 -12.40 -8.77
CA SER A 387 -12.95 -12.27 -7.43
C SER A 387 -11.59 -11.57 -7.48
N THR A 388 -10.74 -11.92 -8.43
CA THR A 388 -9.43 -11.26 -8.63
C THR A 388 -9.58 -9.76 -8.92
N LEU A 389 -10.58 -9.38 -9.73
CA LEU A 389 -10.84 -7.98 -10.06
C LEU A 389 -11.29 -7.17 -8.84
N ILE A 390 -12.25 -7.68 -8.06
CA ILE A 390 -12.80 -6.97 -6.89
C ILE A 390 -11.72 -6.82 -5.80
N VAL A 391 -10.99 -7.89 -5.51
CA VAL A 391 -9.92 -7.83 -4.51
C VAL A 391 -8.78 -6.90 -4.97
N GLY A 392 -8.45 -6.88 -6.26
CA GLY A 392 -7.45 -5.95 -6.82
C GLY A 392 -7.85 -4.48 -6.65
N THR A 393 -9.13 -4.15 -6.84
CA THR A 393 -9.63 -2.78 -6.63
C THR A 393 -9.63 -2.37 -5.16
N LEU A 394 -9.95 -3.28 -4.24
CA LEU A 394 -9.89 -3.04 -2.80
C LEU A 394 -8.44 -2.84 -2.30
N GLY A 395 -7.50 -3.57 -2.87
CA GLY A 395 -6.08 -3.50 -2.51
C GLY A 395 -5.42 -2.14 -2.74
N GLY A 396 -5.97 -1.32 -3.66
CA GLY A 396 -5.50 0.05 -3.92
C GLY A 396 -5.90 1.10 -2.88
N GLN A 397 -6.75 0.79 -1.90
CA GLN A 397 -7.34 1.75 -0.97
C GLN A 397 -6.62 1.81 0.39
N THR A 398 -6.63 2.98 1.02
CA THR A 398 -5.97 3.20 2.33
C THR A 398 -6.73 2.58 3.51
N ASP A 399 -8.05 2.51 3.40
CA ASP A 399 -8.94 1.88 4.38
C ASP A 399 -9.92 0.97 3.63
N MET A 400 -9.77 -0.33 3.83
CA MET A 400 -10.54 -1.33 3.09
C MET A 400 -12.03 -1.30 3.46
N GLN A 401 -12.37 -1.02 4.72
CA GLN A 401 -13.76 -0.94 5.16
C GLN A 401 -14.47 0.28 4.56
N VAL A 402 -13.82 1.45 4.63
CA VAL A 402 -14.35 2.68 4.02
C VAL A 402 -14.44 2.51 2.51
N ALA A 403 -13.41 1.97 1.88
CA ALA A 403 -13.41 1.72 0.43
C ALA A 403 -14.52 0.77 0.01
N ALA A 404 -14.68 -0.37 0.67
CA ALA A 404 -15.72 -1.34 0.33
C ALA A 404 -17.12 -0.76 0.51
N ASN A 405 -17.40 -0.10 1.63
CA ASN A 405 -18.71 0.50 1.91
C ASN A 405 -19.02 1.69 0.99
N THR A 406 -18.01 2.50 0.63
CA THR A 406 -18.19 3.68 -0.24
C THR A 406 -18.30 3.27 -1.71
N LEU A 407 -17.56 2.27 -2.16
CA LEU A 407 -17.53 1.84 -3.56
C LEU A 407 -18.61 0.79 -3.89
N ALA A 408 -19.24 0.19 -2.88
CA ALA A 408 -20.25 -0.84 -3.10
C ALA A 408 -21.38 -0.43 -4.05
N PRO A 409 -22.00 0.77 -3.93
CA PRO A 409 -23.04 1.21 -4.86
C PRO A 409 -22.52 1.39 -6.29
N TYR A 410 -21.29 1.90 -6.43
CA TYR A 410 -20.66 2.09 -7.75
C TYR A 410 -20.25 0.76 -8.38
N ALA A 411 -19.76 -0.20 -7.58
CA ALA A 411 -19.45 -1.54 -8.04
C ALA A 411 -20.72 -2.27 -8.48
N ALA A 412 -21.80 -2.20 -7.72
CA ALA A 412 -23.10 -2.77 -8.10
C ALA A 412 -23.63 -2.17 -9.40
N ALA A 413 -23.57 -0.83 -9.54
CA ALA A 413 -23.96 -0.15 -10.76
C ALA A 413 -23.08 -0.53 -11.96
N ALA A 414 -21.77 -0.70 -11.76
CA ALA A 414 -20.84 -1.13 -12.81
C ALA A 414 -21.10 -2.57 -13.25
N ILE A 415 -21.42 -3.47 -12.31
CA ILE A 415 -21.81 -4.86 -12.60
C ILE A 415 -23.09 -4.87 -13.44
N GLY A 416 -24.13 -4.13 -13.02
CA GLY A 416 -25.39 -4.01 -13.75
C GLY A 416 -25.19 -3.43 -15.15
N LYS A 417 -24.39 -2.36 -15.29
CA LYS A 417 -24.12 -1.72 -16.58
C LYS A 417 -23.32 -2.60 -17.54
N ASN A 418 -22.33 -3.35 -17.06
CA ASN A 418 -21.46 -4.14 -17.91
C ASN A 418 -22.04 -5.51 -18.26
N PHE A 419 -22.87 -6.08 -17.39
CA PHE A 419 -23.34 -7.45 -17.53
C PHE A 419 -24.87 -7.60 -17.48
N GLY A 420 -25.60 -6.55 -17.13
CA GLY A 420 -27.05 -6.59 -16.92
C GLY A 420 -27.89 -6.29 -18.16
N HIS A 421 -27.37 -5.57 -19.18
CA HIS A 421 -28.16 -5.02 -20.29
C HIS A 421 -27.46 -5.12 -21.65
N GLY A 422 -28.28 -5.15 -22.72
CA GLY A 422 -27.83 -5.05 -24.12
C GLY A 422 -27.12 -6.31 -24.64
N ALA A 423 -26.27 -6.12 -25.67
CA ALA A 423 -25.54 -7.19 -26.35
C ALA A 423 -24.55 -7.96 -25.43
N ASN A 424 -24.19 -7.35 -24.31
CA ASN A 424 -23.28 -7.93 -23.31
C ASN A 424 -24.00 -8.54 -22.09
N LYS A 425 -25.32 -8.73 -22.18
CA LYS A 425 -26.10 -9.33 -21.08
C LYS A 425 -25.53 -10.69 -20.74
N ASN A 426 -25.02 -10.81 -19.52
CA ASN A 426 -24.46 -12.05 -18.96
C ASN A 426 -24.96 -12.21 -17.53
N GLU A 427 -26.11 -12.83 -17.37
CA GLU A 427 -26.72 -13.07 -16.07
C GLU A 427 -25.80 -13.80 -15.09
N THR A 428 -24.96 -14.70 -15.60
CA THR A 428 -23.95 -15.39 -14.77
C THR A 428 -22.94 -14.42 -14.20
N ALA A 429 -22.38 -13.54 -15.04
CA ALA A 429 -21.38 -12.56 -14.59
C ALA A 429 -21.99 -11.53 -13.64
N GLN A 430 -23.25 -11.15 -13.84
CA GLN A 430 -23.99 -10.26 -12.95
C GLN A 430 -24.20 -10.90 -11.57
N VAL A 431 -24.76 -12.09 -11.52
CA VAL A 431 -24.98 -12.85 -10.28
C VAL A 431 -23.66 -13.10 -9.53
N LEU A 432 -22.58 -13.43 -10.24
CA LEU A 432 -21.26 -13.63 -9.63
C LEU A 432 -20.67 -12.33 -9.11
N GLY A 433 -20.88 -11.23 -9.81
CA GLY A 433 -20.46 -9.90 -9.36
C GLY A 433 -21.13 -9.50 -8.05
N HIS A 434 -22.45 -9.71 -7.94
CA HIS A 434 -23.20 -9.42 -6.71
C HIS A 434 -22.78 -10.35 -5.55
N PHE A 435 -22.54 -11.63 -5.83
CA PHE A 435 -21.98 -12.55 -4.82
C PHE A 435 -20.68 -12.02 -4.25
N LEU A 436 -19.73 -11.64 -5.11
CA LEU A 436 -18.42 -11.19 -4.67
C LEU A 436 -18.47 -9.85 -3.94
N LEU A 437 -19.33 -8.93 -4.39
CA LEU A 437 -19.56 -7.68 -3.70
C LEU A 437 -20.13 -7.91 -2.30
N GLY A 438 -21.14 -8.77 -2.18
CA GLY A 438 -21.73 -9.16 -0.91
C GLY A 438 -20.73 -9.86 0.01
N ALA A 439 -19.90 -10.74 -0.54
CA ALA A 439 -18.83 -11.41 0.21
C ALA A 439 -17.77 -10.43 0.72
N ALA A 440 -17.35 -9.46 -0.11
CA ALA A 440 -16.39 -8.43 0.28
C ALA A 440 -16.96 -7.51 1.37
N LEU A 441 -18.21 -7.07 1.23
CA LEU A 441 -18.88 -6.26 2.24
C LEU A 441 -19.05 -7.00 3.57
N ALA A 442 -19.45 -8.26 3.54
CA ALA A 442 -19.55 -9.10 4.73
C ALA A 442 -18.19 -9.21 5.43
N TYR A 443 -17.13 -9.50 4.68
CA TYR A 443 -15.78 -9.63 5.23
C TYR A 443 -15.31 -8.36 5.94
N VAL A 444 -15.40 -7.19 5.28
CA VAL A 444 -14.91 -5.94 5.86
C VAL A 444 -15.72 -5.48 7.09
N ASN A 445 -16.95 -5.95 7.21
CA ASN A 445 -17.82 -5.68 8.36
C ASN A 445 -17.79 -6.83 9.42
N GLY A 446 -16.84 -7.76 9.29
CA GLY A 446 -16.63 -8.85 10.26
C GLY A 446 -17.66 -9.98 10.20
N ALA A 447 -18.40 -10.09 9.09
CA ALA A 447 -19.35 -11.15 8.83
C ALA A 447 -18.77 -12.24 7.91
N ASP A 448 -19.46 -13.37 7.80
CA ASP A 448 -19.03 -14.47 6.94
C ASP A 448 -19.20 -14.14 5.45
N PRO A 449 -18.11 -14.18 4.63
CA PRO A 449 -18.17 -13.82 3.22
C PRO A 449 -19.09 -14.69 2.38
N LEU A 450 -19.19 -16.01 2.65
CA LEU A 450 -20.06 -16.90 1.91
C LEU A 450 -21.54 -16.56 2.14
N SER A 451 -21.91 -16.28 3.37
CA SER A 451 -23.27 -15.84 3.73
C SER A 451 -23.60 -14.49 3.12
N GLY A 452 -22.69 -13.51 3.18
CA GLY A 452 -22.87 -12.19 2.57
C GLY A 452 -23.04 -12.26 1.05
N GLY A 453 -22.21 -13.04 0.37
CA GLY A 453 -22.32 -13.27 -1.07
C GLY A 453 -23.62 -13.97 -1.47
N SER A 454 -24.02 -14.99 -0.72
CA SER A 454 -25.27 -15.70 -0.98
C SER A 454 -26.50 -14.84 -0.74
N ALA A 455 -26.48 -13.97 0.28
CA ALA A 455 -27.53 -12.99 0.55
C ALA A 455 -27.66 -11.96 -0.58
N ALA A 456 -26.56 -11.47 -1.12
CA ALA A 456 -26.56 -10.53 -2.24
C ALA A 456 -27.22 -11.11 -3.50
N ILE A 457 -26.93 -12.37 -3.82
CA ILE A 457 -27.63 -13.08 -4.93
C ILE A 457 -29.12 -13.22 -4.64
N ALA A 458 -29.49 -13.62 -3.42
CA ALA A 458 -30.89 -13.80 -3.05
C ALA A 458 -31.67 -12.47 -3.15
N SER A 459 -31.06 -11.37 -2.68
CA SER A 459 -31.67 -10.04 -2.76
C SER A 459 -31.89 -9.59 -4.21
N GLU A 460 -30.92 -9.81 -5.10
CA GLU A 460 -31.07 -9.48 -6.51
C GLU A 460 -32.19 -10.26 -7.17
N LYS A 461 -32.23 -11.59 -6.96
CA LYS A 461 -33.29 -12.41 -7.52
C LYS A 461 -34.68 -12.07 -6.96
N THR A 462 -34.74 -11.67 -5.70
CA THR A 462 -35.98 -11.20 -5.09
C THR A 462 -36.41 -9.87 -5.72
N ALA A 463 -35.51 -8.94 -5.92
CA ALA A 463 -35.78 -7.68 -6.59
C ALA A 463 -36.25 -7.88 -8.05
N GLU A 464 -35.60 -8.78 -8.80
CA GLU A 464 -36.05 -9.17 -10.15
C GLU A 464 -37.46 -9.74 -10.15
N TYR A 465 -37.77 -10.66 -9.22
CA TYR A 465 -39.09 -11.25 -9.07
C TYR A 465 -40.14 -10.18 -8.71
N LEU A 466 -39.86 -9.31 -7.75
CA LEU A 466 -40.76 -8.23 -7.36
C LEU A 466 -40.97 -7.23 -8.49
N ALA A 467 -39.92 -6.84 -9.19
CA ALA A 467 -40.01 -5.97 -10.36
C ALA A 467 -40.88 -6.57 -11.45
N ALA A 468 -40.76 -7.87 -11.68
CA ALA A 468 -41.60 -8.59 -12.68
C ALA A 468 -43.11 -8.56 -12.36
N GLN A 469 -43.49 -8.39 -11.08
CA GLN A 469 -44.90 -8.23 -10.69
C GLN A 469 -45.54 -6.93 -11.27
N TYR A 470 -44.73 -5.95 -11.57
CA TYR A 470 -45.19 -4.68 -12.19
C TYR A 470 -45.14 -4.70 -13.72
N ASN A 471 -44.81 -5.83 -14.33
CA ASN A 471 -44.82 -6.01 -15.77
C ASN A 471 -46.27 -6.11 -16.31
N ASP A 472 -46.78 -5.04 -16.84
CA ASP A 472 -48.09 -4.96 -17.48
C ASP A 472 -48.05 -5.31 -18.98
N GLY A 473 -46.88 -5.67 -19.50
CA GLY A 473 -46.63 -6.03 -20.90
C GLY A 473 -46.52 -4.85 -21.86
N VAL A 474 -46.66 -3.59 -21.39
CA VAL A 474 -46.65 -2.41 -22.24
C VAL A 474 -45.86 -1.23 -21.67
N SER A 475 -46.16 -0.82 -20.41
CA SER A 475 -45.77 0.52 -19.91
C SER A 475 -44.25 0.68 -19.63
N TYR A 476 -43.56 -0.40 -19.34
CA TYR A 476 -42.17 -0.36 -18.92
C TYR A 476 -41.26 -1.20 -19.83
N ASN A 477 -41.61 -1.32 -21.09
CA ASN A 477 -40.84 -2.04 -22.07
C ASN A 477 -39.77 -1.16 -22.74
N ASN A 478 -38.66 -1.78 -23.16
CA ASN A 478 -37.64 -1.14 -23.98
C ASN A 478 -38.11 -1.03 -25.45
N GLU A 479 -37.28 -0.48 -26.33
CA GLU A 479 -37.59 -0.31 -27.75
C GLU A 479 -37.81 -1.65 -28.49
N ALA A 480 -37.30 -2.76 -27.91
CA ALA A 480 -37.48 -4.11 -28.45
C ALA A 480 -38.79 -4.78 -27.93
N GLY A 481 -39.58 -4.10 -27.11
CA GLY A 481 -40.80 -4.64 -26.51
C GLY A 481 -40.57 -5.54 -25.28
N GLU A 482 -39.39 -5.56 -24.73
CA GLU A 482 -39.04 -6.37 -23.54
C GLU A 482 -39.18 -5.54 -22.27
N PHE A 483 -39.71 -6.13 -21.20
CA PHE A 483 -39.83 -5.48 -19.89
C PHE A 483 -38.46 -5.04 -19.34
N GLU A 484 -38.36 -3.76 -18.99
CA GLU A 484 -37.14 -3.17 -18.44
C GLU A 484 -37.39 -2.60 -17.03
N PRO A 485 -36.95 -3.29 -15.94
CA PRO A 485 -37.19 -2.88 -14.55
C PRO A 485 -36.71 -1.46 -14.22
N ASN A 486 -35.67 -0.97 -14.90
CA ASN A 486 -35.15 0.38 -14.71
C ASN A 486 -36.08 1.49 -15.16
N ARG A 487 -37.13 1.18 -15.91
CA ARG A 487 -38.19 2.11 -16.32
C ARG A 487 -39.33 2.22 -15.31
N LEU A 488 -39.34 1.40 -14.27
CA LEU A 488 -40.31 1.54 -13.18
C LEU A 488 -40.17 2.90 -12.48
N PRO A 489 -41.29 3.46 -11.98
CA PRO A 489 -41.27 4.68 -11.21
C PRO A 489 -40.36 4.58 -9.98
N GLU A 490 -39.77 5.72 -9.57
CA GLU A 490 -38.76 5.72 -8.48
C GLU A 490 -39.33 5.24 -7.15
N ASN A 491 -40.60 5.57 -6.86
CA ASN A 491 -41.28 5.07 -5.68
C ASN A 491 -41.43 3.54 -5.68
N VAL A 492 -41.66 2.91 -6.83
CA VAL A 492 -41.74 1.45 -6.97
C VAL A 492 -40.36 0.83 -6.82
N LYS A 493 -39.33 1.45 -7.38
CA LYS A 493 -37.94 0.97 -7.19
C LYS A 493 -37.46 1.05 -5.74
N GLN A 494 -38.00 1.96 -4.94
CA GLN A 494 -37.70 2.08 -3.52
C GLN A 494 -38.45 1.05 -2.66
N GLU A 495 -39.56 0.51 -3.15
CA GLU A 495 -40.32 -0.55 -2.47
C GLU A 495 -39.75 -1.95 -2.73
N ILE A 496 -39.09 -2.14 -3.86
CA ILE A 496 -38.44 -3.39 -4.28
C ILE A 496 -37.04 -3.51 -3.64
#